data_b50b0ca62c7f615646c94e72b2853485
#
_entry.id   b50b0ca62c7f615646c94e72b2853485
#
_cell.length_a   1.000
_cell.length_b   1.000
_cell.length_c   1.000
_cell.angle_alpha   90.00
_cell.angle_beta   90.00
_cell.angle_gamma   90.00
#
_symmetry.space_group_name_H-M   'P 1'
#
loop_
_entity.id
_entity.type
_entity.pdbx_description
1 polymer ?
#
loop_
_entity_poly.entity_id
_entity_poly.type
_entity_poly.pdbx_seq_one_letter_code
_entity_poly.pdbx_strand_id
1 'polypeptide(L)'
;MQYPICIEWGDDFTATGIQIPDIPGAVTAGDSFEEAYNAAVEIAAEGGVIPMPTSVADHYAHADYAGMGWGMLELDISPYLGKTEKVNVTLPGYVIQRIDRYVREHKVKSRSSFLADAALEKLVRS
;
A
#
# COMPACT_ATOMS: atom_id res chain seq x y z
N MET A 1 3.46 -2.08 2.02
CA MET A 1 2.28 -1.18 2.14
C MET A 1 1.09 -1.87 1.50
N GLN A 2 -0.05 -1.86 2.17
CA GLN A 2 -1.22 -2.61 1.73
C GLN A 2 -2.20 -1.73 0.97
N TYR A 3 -2.56 -2.20 -0.24
CA TYR A 3 -3.54 -1.52 -1.09
C TYR A 3 -4.84 -2.32 -1.13
N PRO A 4 -6.00 -1.66 -1.05
CA PRO A 4 -7.27 -2.35 -1.28
C PRO A 4 -7.35 -2.79 -2.74
N ILE A 5 -7.84 -4.02 -2.94
CA ILE A 5 -8.11 -4.55 -4.27
C ILE A 5 -9.59 -4.90 -4.39
N CYS A 6 -10.12 -4.67 -5.59
CA CYS A 6 -11.47 -5.02 -5.96
C CYS A 6 -11.44 -6.27 -6.83
N ILE A 7 -12.25 -7.26 -6.52
CA ILE A 7 -12.20 -8.58 -7.16
C ILE A 7 -13.52 -8.87 -7.84
N GLU A 8 -13.48 -9.11 -9.15
CA GLU A 8 -14.58 -9.66 -9.91
C GLU A 8 -14.33 -11.15 -10.09
N TRP A 9 -15.00 -11.97 -9.30
CA TRP A 9 -14.78 -13.41 -9.31
C TRP A 9 -15.23 -14.03 -10.62
N GLY A 10 -14.31 -14.79 -11.23
CA GLY A 10 -14.61 -15.58 -12.41
C GLY A 10 -15.27 -16.91 -12.09
N ASP A 11 -15.59 -17.64 -13.14
CA ASP A 11 -16.11 -18.99 -13.07
C ASP A 11 -15.44 -19.86 -14.16
N ASP A 12 -16.03 -21.01 -14.50
CA ASP A 12 -15.45 -21.89 -15.52
C ASP A 12 -15.41 -21.27 -16.93
N PHE A 13 -16.12 -20.17 -17.15
CA PHE A 13 -16.28 -19.51 -18.44
C PHE A 13 -15.71 -18.09 -18.50
N THR A 14 -15.47 -17.47 -17.34
CA THR A 14 -14.97 -16.10 -17.24
C THR A 14 -13.75 -16.02 -16.33
N ALA A 15 -12.80 -15.18 -16.69
CA ALA A 15 -11.61 -14.92 -15.89
C ALA A 15 -11.96 -14.15 -14.60
N THR A 16 -11.14 -14.33 -13.57
CA THR A 16 -11.17 -13.49 -12.38
C THR A 16 -10.44 -12.18 -12.67
N GLY A 17 -11.11 -11.06 -12.44
CA GLY A 17 -10.54 -9.73 -12.59
C GLY A 17 -10.13 -9.13 -11.27
N ILE A 18 -9.00 -8.42 -11.25
CA ILE A 18 -8.54 -7.64 -10.09
C ILE A 18 -8.25 -6.22 -10.54
N GLN A 19 -8.74 -5.26 -9.78
CA GLN A 19 -8.48 -3.85 -9.96
C GLN A 19 -7.93 -3.27 -8.65
N ILE A 20 -6.92 -2.40 -8.79
CA ILE A 20 -6.36 -1.66 -7.65
C ILE A 20 -6.85 -0.21 -7.78
N PRO A 21 -7.91 0.19 -7.04
CA PRO A 21 -8.50 1.52 -7.22
C PRO A 21 -7.53 2.68 -7.01
N ASP A 22 -6.57 2.52 -6.09
CA ASP A 22 -5.60 3.58 -5.79
C ASP A 22 -4.52 3.75 -6.86
N ILE A 23 -4.37 2.77 -7.76
CA ILE A 23 -3.35 2.81 -8.80
C ILE A 23 -4.03 2.88 -10.16
N PRO A 24 -4.05 4.05 -10.81
CA PRO A 24 -4.71 4.20 -12.12
C PRO A 24 -4.18 3.22 -13.15
N GLY A 25 -5.07 2.56 -13.86
CA GLY A 25 -4.72 1.61 -14.91
C GLY A 25 -4.34 0.21 -14.41
N ALA A 26 -4.31 -0.03 -13.11
CA ALA A 26 -3.99 -1.33 -12.55
C ALA A 26 -5.22 -2.24 -12.55
N VAL A 27 -5.57 -2.73 -13.74
CA VAL A 27 -6.67 -3.67 -13.95
C VAL A 27 -6.10 -4.89 -14.68
N THR A 28 -6.39 -6.07 -14.18
CA THR A 28 -5.91 -7.32 -14.77
C THR A 28 -6.93 -8.44 -14.65
N ALA A 29 -6.67 -9.55 -15.33
CA ALA A 29 -7.49 -10.74 -15.26
C ALA A 29 -6.61 -11.98 -15.35
N GLY A 30 -7.07 -13.08 -14.76
CA GLY A 30 -6.41 -14.37 -14.82
C GLY A 30 -7.41 -15.51 -14.68
N ASP A 31 -7.02 -16.72 -15.04
CA ASP A 31 -7.88 -17.90 -14.97
C ASP A 31 -8.15 -18.34 -13.51
N SER A 32 -7.33 -17.85 -12.58
CA SER A 32 -7.49 -18.06 -11.14
C SER A 32 -7.22 -16.77 -10.39
N PHE A 33 -7.63 -16.71 -9.12
CA PHE A 33 -7.31 -15.60 -8.25
C PHE A 33 -5.79 -15.38 -8.14
N GLU A 34 -5.02 -16.47 -8.01
CA GLU A 34 -3.56 -16.40 -7.88
C GLU A 34 -2.91 -15.76 -9.11
N GLU A 35 -3.31 -16.16 -10.31
CA GLU A 35 -2.80 -15.56 -11.55
C GLU A 35 -3.15 -14.08 -11.65
N ALA A 36 -4.40 -13.72 -11.35
CA ALA A 36 -4.84 -12.32 -11.36
C ALA A 36 -4.09 -11.49 -10.33
N TYR A 37 -3.88 -12.03 -9.13
CA TYR A 37 -3.14 -11.38 -8.07
C TYR A 37 -1.68 -11.10 -8.47
N ASN A 38 -0.99 -12.11 -9.02
CA ASN A 38 0.40 -11.96 -9.47
C ASN A 38 0.53 -10.94 -10.60
N ALA A 39 -0.41 -10.95 -11.54
CA ALA A 39 -0.44 -9.96 -12.62
C ALA A 39 -0.67 -8.54 -12.08
N ALA A 40 -1.53 -8.38 -11.07
CA ALA A 40 -1.77 -7.09 -10.42
C ALA A 40 -0.50 -6.56 -9.74
N VAL A 41 0.26 -7.43 -9.08
CA VAL A 41 1.54 -7.07 -8.48
C VAL A 41 2.52 -6.55 -9.53
N GLU A 42 2.62 -7.24 -10.67
CA GLU A 42 3.51 -6.82 -11.75
C GLU A 42 3.11 -5.47 -12.34
N ILE A 43 1.82 -5.24 -12.59
CA ILE A 43 1.32 -3.97 -13.12
C ILE A 43 1.59 -2.84 -12.14
N ALA A 44 1.33 -3.06 -10.85
CA ALA A 44 1.61 -2.08 -9.83
C ALA A 44 3.11 -1.73 -9.79
N ALA A 45 3.97 -2.74 -9.93
CA ALA A 45 5.42 -2.55 -9.91
C ALA A 45 5.94 -1.75 -11.12
N GLU A 46 5.26 -1.81 -12.27
CA GLU A 46 5.65 -1.09 -13.48
C GLU A 46 5.21 0.37 -13.50
N GLY A 47 4.34 0.76 -12.60
CA GLY A 47 3.68 2.08 -12.64
C GLY A 47 4.54 3.30 -12.35
N GLY A 48 5.76 3.13 -11.87
CA GLY A 48 6.74 4.22 -11.63
C GLY A 48 6.43 5.11 -10.43
N VAL A 49 5.31 5.81 -10.44
CA VAL A 49 4.85 6.61 -9.29
C VAL A 49 3.73 5.86 -8.60
N ILE A 50 3.91 5.58 -7.32
CA ILE A 50 2.91 4.83 -6.53
C ILE A 50 2.15 5.78 -5.62
N PRO A 51 0.83 5.96 -5.83
CA PRO A 51 0.00 6.73 -4.92
C PRO A 51 -0.07 6.07 -3.55
N MET A 52 -0.33 6.87 -2.51
CA MET A 52 -0.58 6.34 -1.17
C MET A 52 -1.88 5.53 -1.14
N PRO A 53 -1.91 4.39 -0.44
CA PRO A 53 -3.12 3.59 -0.36
C PRO A 53 -4.20 4.27 0.48
N THR A 54 -5.44 4.05 0.09
CA THR A 54 -6.63 4.40 0.87
C THR A 54 -7.18 3.14 1.55
N SER A 55 -8.43 3.14 1.96
CA SER A 55 -9.06 1.97 2.59
C SER A 55 -10.15 1.38 1.70
N VAL A 56 -10.54 0.15 1.97
CA VAL A 56 -11.70 -0.46 1.30
C VAL A 56 -12.96 0.40 1.52
N ALA A 57 -13.10 1.00 2.71
CA ALA A 57 -14.25 1.85 3.02
C ALA A 57 -14.37 3.06 2.10
N ASP A 58 -13.26 3.55 1.55
CA ASP A 58 -13.26 4.69 0.62
C ASP A 58 -13.82 4.32 -0.75
N HIS A 59 -13.85 3.04 -1.10
CA HIS A 59 -14.20 2.57 -2.43
C HIS A 59 -15.45 1.70 -2.49
N TYR A 60 -15.74 0.92 -1.45
CA TYR A 60 -16.72 -0.16 -1.57
C TYR A 60 -18.14 0.32 -1.89
N ALA A 61 -18.47 1.54 -1.53
CA ALA A 61 -19.79 2.13 -1.83
C ALA A 61 -19.89 2.72 -3.24
N HIS A 62 -18.78 2.78 -3.99
CA HIS A 62 -18.77 3.32 -5.33
C HIS A 62 -19.49 2.38 -6.31
N ALA A 63 -20.33 2.95 -7.18
CA ALA A 63 -21.15 2.17 -8.09
C ALA A 63 -20.33 1.28 -9.05
N ASP A 64 -19.12 1.71 -9.43
CA ASP A 64 -18.25 0.96 -10.33
C ASP A 64 -17.77 -0.38 -9.73
N TYR A 65 -17.84 -0.52 -8.41
CA TYR A 65 -17.38 -1.71 -7.70
C TYR A 65 -18.53 -2.51 -7.08
N ALA A 66 -19.76 -2.19 -7.44
CA ALA A 66 -20.93 -2.87 -6.90
C ALA A 66 -20.92 -4.36 -7.22
N GLY A 67 -21.17 -5.19 -6.22
CA GLY A 67 -21.20 -6.64 -6.37
C GLY A 67 -19.85 -7.33 -6.44
N MET A 68 -18.75 -6.58 -6.36
CA MET A 68 -17.40 -7.15 -6.36
C MET A 68 -16.91 -7.51 -4.96
N GLY A 69 -15.96 -8.44 -4.89
CA GLY A 69 -15.26 -8.77 -3.65
C GLY A 69 -14.15 -7.77 -3.36
N TRP A 70 -13.65 -7.79 -2.12
CA TRP A 70 -12.58 -6.93 -1.68
C TRP A 70 -11.49 -7.72 -0.99
N GLY A 71 -10.26 -7.26 -1.14
CA GLY A 71 -9.10 -7.83 -0.49
C GLY A 71 -8.00 -6.80 -0.33
N MET A 72 -6.84 -7.25 0.13
CA MET A 72 -5.68 -6.39 0.31
C MET A 72 -4.50 -6.98 -0.45
N LEU A 73 -3.76 -6.10 -1.13
CA LEU A 73 -2.53 -6.43 -1.83
C LEU A 73 -1.35 -5.85 -1.05
N GLU A 74 -0.43 -6.70 -0.63
CA GLU A 74 0.84 -6.23 -0.07
C GLU A 74 1.79 -5.91 -1.20
N LEU A 75 2.23 -4.65 -1.27
CA LEU A 75 3.14 -4.18 -2.30
C LEU A 75 4.40 -3.61 -1.64
N ASP A 76 5.57 -4.12 -2.05
CA ASP A 76 6.84 -3.54 -1.65
C ASP A 76 7.08 -2.26 -2.44
N ILE A 77 6.94 -1.12 -1.77
CA ILE A 77 7.12 0.19 -2.38
C ILE A 77 8.55 0.72 -2.26
N SER A 78 9.44 -0.01 -1.59
CA SER A 78 10.82 0.45 -1.36
C SER A 78 11.53 0.93 -2.63
N PRO A 79 11.41 0.23 -3.79
CA PRO A 79 12.04 0.70 -5.03
C PRO A 79 11.50 2.03 -5.54
N TYR A 80 10.31 2.45 -5.09
CA TYR A 80 9.59 3.62 -5.60
C TYR A 80 9.67 4.83 -4.66
N LEU A 81 10.30 4.68 -3.50
CA LEU A 81 10.42 5.76 -2.53
C LEU A 81 11.47 6.82 -2.93
N GLY A 82 12.28 6.50 -3.94
CA GLY A 82 13.36 7.38 -4.36
C GLY A 82 14.60 7.27 -3.47
N LYS A 83 15.57 8.13 -3.73
CA LYS A 83 16.80 8.14 -2.95
C LYS A 83 16.56 8.70 -1.56
N THR A 84 17.26 8.16 -0.57
CA THR A 84 17.28 8.70 0.77
C THR A 84 17.99 10.04 0.78
N GLU A 85 17.33 11.07 1.28
CA GLU A 85 17.89 12.40 1.47
C GLU A 85 18.04 12.69 2.96
N LYS A 86 19.13 13.36 3.31
CA LYS A 86 19.37 13.77 4.69
C LYS A 86 18.60 15.04 5.01
N VAL A 87 17.72 14.97 6.00
CA VAL A 87 16.91 16.11 6.44
C VAL A 87 17.13 16.34 7.93
N ASN A 88 17.37 17.59 8.30
CA ASN A 88 17.48 17.99 9.70
C ASN A 88 16.11 18.46 10.19
N VAL A 89 15.66 17.88 11.30
CA VAL A 89 14.38 18.26 11.94
C VAL A 89 14.62 18.60 13.40
N THR A 90 13.83 19.55 13.89
CA THR A 90 13.84 19.94 15.31
C THR A 90 12.62 19.33 15.99
N LEU A 91 12.85 18.58 17.06
CA LEU A 91 11.80 17.92 17.82
C LEU A 91 11.91 18.32 19.30
N PRO A 92 10.78 18.39 20.02
CA PRO A 92 10.82 18.53 21.47
C PRO A 92 11.61 17.40 22.11
N GLY A 93 12.41 17.73 23.16
CA GLY A 93 13.24 16.73 23.83
C GLY A 93 12.46 15.53 24.35
N TYR A 94 11.25 15.75 24.86
CA TYR A 94 10.37 14.68 25.30
C TYR A 94 10.02 13.69 24.19
N VAL A 95 9.73 14.21 22.99
CA VAL A 95 9.41 13.38 21.83
C VAL A 95 10.62 12.54 21.44
N ILE A 96 11.82 13.13 21.43
CA ILE A 96 13.06 12.41 21.12
C ILE A 96 13.28 11.26 22.10
N GLN A 97 13.11 11.50 23.40
CA GLN A 97 13.24 10.46 24.43
C GLN A 97 12.26 9.31 24.21
N ARG A 98 11.02 9.62 23.88
CA ARG A 98 9.99 8.61 23.60
C ARG A 98 10.30 7.80 22.36
N ILE A 99 10.80 8.44 21.31
CA ILE A 99 11.24 7.76 20.08
C ILE A 99 12.40 6.82 20.38
N ASP A 100 13.41 7.29 21.08
CA ASP A 100 14.60 6.47 21.39
C ASP A 100 14.24 5.26 22.24
N ARG A 101 13.31 5.41 23.18
CA ARG A 101 12.79 4.32 23.99
C ARG A 101 12.05 3.29 23.13
N TYR A 102 11.18 3.74 22.24
CA TYR A 102 10.44 2.87 21.32
C TYR A 102 11.39 2.09 20.42
N VAL A 103 12.39 2.77 19.86
CA VAL A 103 13.40 2.16 19.00
C VAL A 103 14.13 1.00 19.71
N ARG A 104 14.49 1.18 20.99
CA ARG A 104 15.14 0.12 21.78
C ARG A 104 14.20 -1.04 22.08
N GLU A 105 12.98 -0.74 22.50
CA GLU A 105 12.00 -1.75 22.95
C GLU A 105 11.48 -2.61 21.79
N HIS A 106 11.35 -2.04 20.61
CA HIS A 106 10.79 -2.72 19.44
C HIS A 106 11.84 -3.15 18.40
N LYS A 107 13.12 -3.03 18.75
CA LYS A 107 14.24 -3.41 17.86
C LYS A 107 14.17 -2.75 16.50
N VAL A 108 13.74 -1.50 16.47
CA VAL A 108 13.75 -0.67 15.25
C VAL A 108 15.20 -0.33 14.90
N LYS A 109 15.52 -0.27 13.62
CA LYS A 109 16.87 -0.06 13.14
C LYS A 109 17.50 1.25 13.64
N SER A 110 16.74 2.36 13.62
CA SER A 110 17.24 3.67 13.98
C SER A 110 16.10 4.66 14.24
N ARG A 111 16.43 5.81 14.82
CA ARG A 111 15.52 6.94 14.93
C ARG A 111 14.99 7.37 13.56
N SER A 112 15.85 7.42 12.55
CA SER A 112 15.46 7.79 11.18
C SER A 112 14.44 6.81 10.60
N SER A 113 14.61 5.52 10.82
CA SER A 113 13.64 4.51 10.38
C SER A 113 12.29 4.70 11.06
N PHE A 114 12.28 4.99 12.37
CA PHE A 114 11.05 5.28 13.10
C PHE A 114 10.32 6.49 12.50
N LEU A 115 11.05 7.57 12.24
CA LEU A 115 10.47 8.80 11.70
C LEU A 115 9.91 8.60 10.30
N ALA A 116 10.63 7.87 9.44
CA ALA A 116 10.15 7.55 8.09
C ALA A 116 8.87 6.73 8.13
N ASP A 117 8.81 5.69 8.98
CA ASP A 117 7.64 4.84 9.13
C ASP A 117 6.45 5.62 9.68
N ALA A 118 6.67 6.47 10.69
CA ALA A 118 5.63 7.31 11.26
C ALA A 118 5.07 8.30 10.25
N ALA A 119 5.93 8.90 9.42
CA ALA A 119 5.51 9.82 8.37
C ALA A 119 4.67 9.10 7.31
N LEU A 120 5.09 7.92 6.86
CA LEU A 120 4.33 7.11 5.91
C LEU A 120 2.97 6.72 6.48
N GLU A 121 2.93 6.27 7.73
CA GLU A 121 1.69 5.89 8.41
C GLU A 121 0.72 7.07 8.48
N LYS A 122 1.20 8.24 8.82
CA LYS A 122 0.39 9.47 8.89
C LYS A 122 -0.15 9.86 7.51
N LEU A 123 0.67 9.76 6.48
CA LEU A 123 0.28 10.09 5.11
C LEU A 123 -0.79 9.14 4.57
N VAL A 124 -0.69 7.86 4.90
CA VAL A 124 -1.69 6.85 4.52
C VAL A 124 -3.05 7.15 5.14
N ARG A 125 -3.08 7.67 6.38
CA ARG A 125 -4.34 7.99 7.09
C ARG A 125 -4.97 9.32 6.68
N SER A 126 -4.27 10.12 5.90
CA SER A 126 -4.75 11.44 5.47
C SER A 126 -5.68 11.33 4.22
#